data_2082de4da4bf902cacaba135c55abd13
#
_entry.id   2082de4da4bf902cacaba135c55abd13
#
_cell.length_a   1.000
_cell.length_b   1.000
_cell.length_c   1.000
_cell.angle_alpha   90.00
_cell.angle_beta   90.00
_cell.angle_gamma   90.00
#
_symmetry.space_group_name_H-M   'P 1'
#
loop_
_entity.id
_entity.type
_entity.pdbx_description
1 polymer ?
#
loop_
_entity_poly.entity_id
_entity_poly.type
_entity_poly.pdbx_seq_one_letter_code
_entity_poly.pdbx_strand_id
1 'polypeptide(L)'
;MKYFATVFLILSTAFLAHSQTYEIGGMIGGANYIGDVGKTNYINPNSFAVGGLFKWNRSARHAFRGSVLIAKIKGDDQKSSNSRRKERGYSFENTVKEVSVGIEYTFWDFDVHAQKAISTPYLYTGLTYFWYDAMYKRGNDVISDYDGASSVAIPMVLGYKANISTNAMLGFEIGARYTFTDDLDGSNPVKGLADSEGLKFGNTNSNDWYVFTGITVTFAFGRRPCYCNF
;
A
#
# COMPACT_ATOMS: atom_id res chain seq x y z
N MET A 1 1.42 -31.61 -28.90
CA MET A 1 2.17 -30.44 -29.41
C MET A 1 1.36 -29.52 -30.34
N LYS A 2 0.50 -30.05 -31.24
CA LYS A 2 -0.28 -29.21 -32.19
C LYS A 2 -1.23 -28.21 -31.49
N TYR A 3 -1.90 -28.59 -30.39
CA TYR A 3 -2.83 -27.73 -29.66
C TYR A 3 -2.14 -26.66 -28.83
N PHE A 4 -0.90 -26.87 -28.40
CA PHE A 4 -0.12 -25.89 -27.64
C PHE A 4 0.29 -24.70 -28.53
N ALA A 5 0.65 -24.99 -29.79
CA ALA A 5 0.96 -23.92 -30.77
C ALA A 5 -0.29 -23.12 -31.14
N THR A 6 -1.46 -23.75 -31.25
CA THR A 6 -2.73 -23.07 -31.57
C THR A 6 -3.19 -22.19 -30.41
N VAL A 7 -3.11 -22.68 -29.17
CA VAL A 7 -3.44 -21.87 -27.97
C VAL A 7 -2.46 -20.69 -27.81
N PHE A 8 -1.17 -20.91 -28.05
CA PHE A 8 -0.17 -19.84 -28.01
C PHE A 8 -0.39 -18.79 -29.11
N LEU A 9 -0.80 -19.22 -30.32
CA LEU A 9 -1.14 -18.31 -31.41
C LEU A 9 -2.40 -17.48 -31.11
N ILE A 10 -3.44 -18.09 -30.52
CA ILE A 10 -4.67 -17.41 -30.10
C ILE A 10 -4.38 -16.42 -28.96
N LEU A 11 -3.56 -16.80 -27.99
CA LEU A 11 -3.12 -15.87 -26.95
C LEU A 11 -2.31 -14.70 -27.51
N SER A 12 -1.40 -14.95 -28.46
CA SER A 12 -0.58 -13.88 -29.05
C SER A 12 -1.39 -12.90 -29.91
N THR A 13 -2.43 -13.34 -30.59
CA THR A 13 -3.33 -12.46 -31.35
C THR A 13 -4.24 -11.61 -30.47
N ALA A 14 -4.61 -12.09 -29.27
CA ALA A 14 -5.39 -11.33 -28.31
C ALA A 14 -4.62 -10.11 -27.75
N PHE A 15 -3.30 -10.14 -27.74
CA PHE A 15 -2.45 -8.99 -27.32
C PHE A 15 -2.35 -7.87 -28.38
N LEU A 16 -2.71 -8.09 -29.63
CA LEU A 16 -2.52 -7.13 -30.71
C LEU A 16 -3.72 -6.18 -30.95
N ALA A 17 -4.85 -6.37 -30.27
CA ALA A 17 -6.12 -5.75 -30.66
C ALA A 17 -6.54 -4.52 -29.83
N HIS A 18 -5.82 -4.09 -28.80
CA HIS A 18 -6.26 -2.97 -27.96
C HIS A 18 -5.20 -1.87 -27.89
N SER A 19 -5.62 -0.63 -28.19
CA SER A 19 -4.90 0.60 -27.84
C SER A 19 -4.90 0.76 -26.32
N GLN A 20 -3.92 0.17 -25.66
CA GLN A 20 -3.81 0.15 -24.20
C GLN A 20 -2.76 1.15 -23.75
N THR A 21 -3.09 1.92 -22.73
CA THR A 21 -2.17 2.86 -22.10
C THR A 21 -1.72 2.32 -20.76
N TYR A 22 -0.44 2.26 -20.58
CA TYR A 22 0.20 1.82 -19.34
C TYR A 22 0.90 2.97 -18.66
N GLU A 23 1.01 2.92 -17.37
CA GLU A 23 1.85 3.82 -16.58
C GLU A 23 2.80 2.99 -15.72
N ILE A 24 4.03 3.46 -15.61
CA ILE A 24 5.01 2.95 -14.65
C ILE A 24 5.58 4.13 -13.87
N GLY A 25 5.82 3.94 -12.59
CA GLY A 25 6.34 5.03 -11.77
C GLY A 25 6.79 4.61 -10.39
N GLY A 26 7.19 5.61 -9.64
CA GLY A 26 7.63 5.49 -8.26
C GLY A 26 6.73 6.24 -7.30
N MET A 27 6.84 5.86 -6.03
CA MET A 27 6.21 6.55 -4.91
C MET A 27 7.23 6.74 -3.78
N ILE A 28 7.17 7.90 -3.15
CA ILE A 28 8.03 8.26 -2.02
C ILE A 28 7.21 9.03 -1.00
N GLY A 29 7.44 8.78 0.27
CA GLY A 29 6.72 9.46 1.33
C GLY A 29 7.07 8.93 2.71
N GLY A 30 6.10 9.00 3.60
CA GLY A 30 6.20 8.47 4.94
C GLY A 30 5.07 7.53 5.28
N ALA A 31 5.33 6.70 6.27
CA ALA A 31 4.33 5.81 6.83
C ALA A 31 4.16 6.07 8.33
N ASN A 32 3.00 5.74 8.85
CA ASN A 32 2.73 5.68 10.28
C ASN A 32 1.88 4.47 10.63
N TYR A 33 2.06 4.01 11.84
CA TYR A 33 1.32 2.93 12.45
C TYR A 33 0.13 3.46 13.26
N ILE A 34 -0.95 2.66 13.34
CA ILE A 34 -2.12 2.92 14.17
C ILE A 34 -2.56 1.58 14.76
N GLY A 35 -2.51 1.46 16.08
CA GLY A 35 -2.89 0.28 16.83
C GLY A 35 -2.68 0.48 18.32
N ASP A 36 -2.17 -0.52 19.00
CA ASP A 36 -2.08 -0.54 20.46
C ASP A 36 -0.90 0.24 21.04
N VAL A 37 0.10 0.58 20.23
CA VAL A 37 1.30 1.29 20.65
C VAL A 37 1.37 2.68 20.03
N GLY A 38 1.78 3.66 20.82
CA GLY A 38 2.05 5.02 20.38
C GLY A 38 0.83 5.90 20.17
N LYS A 39 0.91 6.79 19.18
CA LYS A 39 -0.17 7.71 18.81
C LYS A 39 -1.17 7.03 17.89
N THR A 40 -2.45 7.42 18.01
CA THR A 40 -3.55 6.94 17.16
C THR A 40 -3.95 7.93 16.07
N ASN A 41 -3.05 8.84 15.68
CA ASN A 41 -3.31 9.79 14.61
C ASN A 41 -3.35 9.08 13.26
N TYR A 42 -4.41 9.30 12.47
CA TYR A 42 -4.57 8.65 11.16
C TYR A 42 -3.51 9.08 10.15
N ILE A 43 -3.12 10.35 10.15
CA ILE A 43 -2.11 10.90 9.23
C ILE A 43 -1.01 11.53 10.08
N ASN A 44 0.10 10.82 10.22
CA ASN A 44 1.25 11.27 10.99
C ASN A 44 2.52 10.57 10.47
N PRO A 45 2.91 10.79 9.20
CA PRO A 45 4.06 10.10 8.62
C PRO A 45 5.31 10.38 9.44
N ASN A 46 5.80 9.36 10.14
CA ASN A 46 6.94 9.43 11.05
C ASN A 46 8.11 8.54 10.63
N SER A 47 7.96 7.83 9.53
CA SER A 47 8.94 6.88 9.01
C SER A 47 8.95 6.93 7.50
N PHE A 48 10.08 6.59 6.88
CA PHE A 48 10.27 6.63 5.45
C PHE A 48 9.57 5.46 4.74
N ALA A 49 9.03 5.74 3.55
CA ALA A 49 8.44 4.74 2.68
C ALA A 49 8.75 5.04 1.21
N VAL A 50 9.07 4.00 0.45
CA VAL A 50 9.40 4.08 -0.98
C VAL A 50 8.87 2.86 -1.71
N GLY A 51 8.44 3.07 -2.96
CA GLY A 51 7.88 1.98 -3.74
C GLY A 51 7.80 2.28 -5.23
N GLY A 52 7.24 1.31 -5.95
CA GLY A 52 6.97 1.41 -7.38
C GLY A 52 5.53 1.03 -7.68
N LEU A 53 5.02 1.51 -8.79
CA LEU A 53 3.67 1.20 -9.23
C LEU A 53 3.61 1.03 -10.74
N PHE A 54 2.71 0.18 -11.16
CA PHE A 54 2.35 -0.05 -12.55
C PHE A 54 0.83 0.08 -12.68
N LYS A 55 0.37 0.78 -13.71
CA LYS A 55 -1.06 0.91 -14.00
C LYS A 55 -1.35 0.48 -15.43
N TRP A 56 -2.48 -0.16 -15.60
CA TRP A 56 -3.10 -0.45 -16.87
C TRP A 56 -4.40 0.35 -16.98
N ASN A 57 -4.37 1.44 -17.72
CA ASN A 57 -5.53 2.30 -17.93
C ASN A 57 -6.50 1.64 -18.92
N ARG A 58 -7.62 1.16 -18.41
CA ARG A 58 -8.65 0.50 -19.18
C ARG A 58 -9.64 1.49 -19.80
N SER A 59 -9.86 2.63 -19.15
CA SER A 59 -10.70 3.73 -19.58
C SER A 59 -10.22 5.05 -19.01
N ALA A 60 -10.87 6.17 -19.37
CA ALA A 60 -10.58 7.48 -18.78
C ALA A 60 -10.79 7.53 -17.26
N ARG A 61 -11.55 6.59 -16.68
CA ARG A 61 -11.91 6.57 -15.24
C ARG A 61 -11.43 5.35 -14.48
N HIS A 62 -11.03 4.28 -15.15
CA HIS A 62 -10.70 3.02 -14.50
C HIS A 62 -9.31 2.54 -14.92
N ALA A 63 -8.47 2.23 -13.95
CA ALA A 63 -7.19 1.59 -14.16
C ALA A 63 -7.02 0.41 -13.21
N PHE A 64 -6.41 -0.68 -13.69
CA PHE A 64 -5.86 -1.71 -12.82
C PHE A 64 -4.49 -1.23 -12.35
N ARG A 65 -4.23 -1.32 -11.04
CA ARG A 65 -2.98 -0.89 -10.43
C ARG A 65 -2.34 -2.05 -9.68
N GLY A 66 -1.06 -2.29 -9.97
CA GLY A 66 -0.16 -3.09 -9.15
C GLY A 66 0.88 -2.18 -8.51
N SER A 67 1.26 -2.44 -7.26
CA SER A 67 2.30 -1.67 -6.58
C SER A 67 3.10 -2.54 -5.63
N VAL A 68 4.35 -2.13 -5.41
CA VAL A 68 5.24 -2.66 -4.38
C VAL A 68 5.67 -1.49 -3.50
N LEU A 69 5.72 -1.69 -2.19
CA LEU A 69 6.12 -0.66 -1.23
C LEU A 69 6.98 -1.29 -0.14
N ILE A 70 8.02 -0.58 0.25
CA ILE A 70 8.80 -0.85 1.45
C ILE A 70 8.62 0.35 2.36
N ALA A 71 8.12 0.12 3.56
CA ALA A 71 7.84 1.16 4.53
C ALA A 71 8.34 0.75 5.91
N LYS A 72 8.92 1.69 6.64
CA LYS A 72 9.13 1.55 8.07
C LYS A 72 7.91 2.06 8.81
N ILE A 73 7.52 1.39 9.88
CA ILE A 73 6.47 1.81 10.80
C ILE A 73 7.03 1.85 12.22
N LYS A 74 6.61 2.83 13.01
CA LYS A 74 7.10 3.05 14.37
C LYS A 74 5.97 3.44 15.30
N GLY A 75 5.98 2.87 16.50
CA GLY A 75 5.15 3.27 17.61
C GLY A 75 6.01 3.62 18.83
N ASP A 76 5.60 4.66 19.56
CA ASP A 76 6.28 5.12 20.78
C ASP A 76 5.23 5.61 21.78
N ASP A 77 5.07 4.86 22.86
CA ASP A 77 4.09 5.14 23.89
C ASP A 77 4.34 6.45 24.64
N GLN A 78 5.60 6.90 24.73
CA GLN A 78 5.93 8.20 25.34
C GLN A 78 5.31 9.37 24.59
N LYS A 79 5.07 9.21 23.28
CA LYS A 79 4.44 10.21 22.42
C LYS A 79 2.92 10.10 22.38
N SER A 80 2.32 9.11 23.05
CA SER A 80 0.87 8.92 23.11
C SER A 80 0.19 10.01 23.96
N SER A 81 -1.05 10.31 23.65
CA SER A 81 -1.92 11.12 24.51
C SER A 81 -2.54 10.33 25.68
N ASN A 82 -2.45 9.00 25.63
CA ASN A 82 -3.02 8.09 26.62
C ASN A 82 -2.01 7.87 27.77
N SER A 83 -2.40 8.18 29.01
CA SER A 83 -1.56 8.05 30.21
C SER A 83 -1.11 6.60 30.47
N ARG A 84 -1.97 5.61 30.26
CA ARG A 84 -1.63 4.19 30.44
C ARG A 84 -0.55 3.73 29.47
N ARG A 85 -0.58 4.20 28.21
CA ARG A 85 0.47 3.93 27.23
C ARG A 85 1.78 4.59 27.66
N LYS A 86 1.76 5.83 28.13
CA LYS A 86 2.97 6.50 28.65
C LYS A 86 3.59 5.76 29.84
N GLU A 87 2.76 5.24 30.74
CA GLU A 87 3.22 4.45 31.89
C GLU A 87 3.85 3.12 31.44
N ARG A 88 3.29 2.47 30.41
CA ARG A 88 3.84 1.26 29.81
C ARG A 88 5.19 1.51 29.12
N GLY A 89 5.38 2.66 28.48
CA GLY A 89 6.64 3.14 27.91
C GLY A 89 7.22 2.25 26.81
N TYR A 90 6.39 1.50 26.09
CA TYR A 90 6.82 0.61 25.01
C TYR A 90 7.07 1.37 23.71
N SER A 91 8.06 0.91 22.93
CA SER A 91 8.31 1.42 21.58
C SER A 91 8.79 0.30 20.68
N PHE A 92 8.44 0.39 19.40
CA PHE A 92 8.86 -0.55 18.37
C PHE A 92 9.17 0.14 17.05
N GLU A 93 9.94 -0.53 16.23
CA GLU A 93 10.16 -0.24 14.81
C GLU A 93 10.00 -1.54 14.03
N ASN A 94 9.24 -1.51 12.93
CA ASN A 94 9.02 -2.65 12.06
C ASN A 94 9.19 -2.24 10.60
N THR A 95 9.59 -3.18 9.74
CA THR A 95 9.71 -2.96 8.30
C THR A 95 8.65 -3.77 7.57
N VAL A 96 7.74 -3.08 6.92
CA VAL A 96 6.68 -3.67 6.09
C VAL A 96 7.13 -3.65 4.63
N LYS A 97 7.02 -4.80 3.97
CA LYS A 97 7.22 -4.97 2.53
C LYS A 97 5.90 -5.44 1.94
N GLU A 98 5.28 -4.67 1.06
CA GLU A 98 3.97 -5.01 0.52
C GLU A 98 3.98 -5.15 -1.00
N VAL A 99 3.12 -6.04 -1.49
CA VAL A 99 2.68 -6.13 -2.89
C VAL A 99 1.17 -5.96 -2.91
N SER A 100 0.68 -5.06 -3.73
CA SER A 100 -0.74 -4.72 -3.80
C SER A 100 -1.23 -4.77 -5.23
N VAL A 101 -2.46 -5.27 -5.43
CA VAL A 101 -3.16 -5.26 -6.72
C VAL A 101 -4.60 -4.81 -6.51
N GLY A 102 -5.11 -4.00 -7.43
CA GLY A 102 -6.48 -3.50 -7.28
C GLY A 102 -6.90 -2.59 -8.42
N ILE A 103 -7.94 -1.80 -8.15
CA ILE A 103 -8.57 -0.91 -9.10
C ILE A 103 -8.45 0.54 -8.60
N GLU A 104 -7.99 1.41 -9.49
CA GLU A 104 -7.99 2.86 -9.32
C GLU A 104 -9.15 3.43 -10.11
N TYR A 105 -10.00 4.24 -9.44
CA TYR A 105 -11.11 4.96 -10.03
C TYR A 105 -10.88 6.46 -9.93
N THR A 106 -10.96 7.18 -11.07
CA THR A 106 -10.87 8.64 -11.13
C THR A 106 -12.25 9.27 -11.21
N PHE A 107 -12.46 10.35 -10.46
CA PHE A 107 -13.77 11.02 -10.40
C PHE A 107 -14.10 11.78 -11.67
N TRP A 108 -13.09 12.33 -12.33
CA TRP A 108 -13.23 13.02 -13.62
C TRP A 108 -12.48 12.25 -14.69
N ASP A 109 -12.88 12.44 -15.94
CA ASP A 109 -12.20 11.83 -17.07
C ASP A 109 -10.75 12.30 -17.13
N PHE A 110 -9.83 11.35 -17.11
CA PHE A 110 -8.40 11.60 -17.09
C PHE A 110 -7.72 10.90 -18.27
N ASP A 111 -7.47 11.67 -19.34
CA ASP A 111 -6.69 11.19 -20.46
C ASP A 111 -5.20 11.42 -20.16
N VAL A 112 -4.46 10.34 -19.94
CA VAL A 112 -3.02 10.36 -19.63
C VAL A 112 -2.16 10.96 -20.76
N HIS A 113 -2.71 11.12 -21.98
CA HIS A 113 -2.07 11.75 -23.12
C HIS A 113 -2.63 13.15 -23.44
N ALA A 114 -3.40 13.74 -22.53
CA ALA A 114 -3.92 15.08 -22.72
C ALA A 114 -2.80 16.10 -22.90
N GLN A 115 -2.93 16.95 -23.91
CA GLN A 115 -1.98 18.03 -24.18
C GLN A 115 -2.21 19.27 -23.30
N LYS A 116 -3.34 19.32 -22.61
CA LYS A 116 -3.69 20.37 -21.65
C LYS A 116 -3.53 19.88 -20.23
N ALA A 117 -3.31 20.82 -19.31
CA ALA A 117 -3.29 20.49 -17.88
C ALA A 117 -4.64 19.97 -17.42
N ILE A 118 -4.68 18.73 -16.94
CA ILE A 118 -5.85 18.11 -16.34
C ILE A 118 -5.46 17.50 -15.01
N SER A 119 -6.42 17.43 -14.11
CA SER A 119 -6.21 16.84 -12.80
C SER A 119 -7.50 16.16 -12.32
N THR A 120 -7.36 15.19 -11.43
CA THR A 120 -8.50 14.44 -10.90
C THR A 120 -8.19 13.86 -9.54
N PRO A 121 -9.13 13.88 -8.59
CA PRO A 121 -9.06 13.00 -7.44
C PRO A 121 -9.32 11.55 -7.87
N TYR A 122 -8.77 10.61 -7.11
CA TYR A 122 -8.98 9.19 -7.34
C TYR A 122 -9.05 8.40 -6.05
N LEU A 123 -9.70 7.24 -6.14
CA LEU A 123 -9.72 6.22 -5.11
C LEU A 123 -9.01 4.98 -5.64
N TYR A 124 -8.28 4.28 -4.76
CA TYR A 124 -7.72 2.97 -5.05
C TYR A 124 -8.06 2.02 -3.92
N THR A 125 -8.49 0.82 -4.30
CA THR A 125 -8.73 -0.30 -3.39
C THR A 125 -8.41 -1.61 -4.07
N GLY A 126 -8.19 -2.66 -3.27
CA GLY A 126 -7.84 -3.98 -3.78
C GLY A 126 -7.44 -4.93 -2.69
N LEU A 127 -6.40 -5.71 -2.95
CA LEU A 127 -5.82 -6.65 -2.01
C LEU A 127 -4.32 -6.38 -1.91
N THR A 128 -3.83 -6.34 -0.69
CA THR A 128 -2.41 -6.23 -0.36
C THR A 128 -1.97 -7.47 0.38
N TYR A 129 -0.86 -8.06 -0.05
CA TYR A 129 -0.13 -9.06 0.71
C TYR A 129 1.17 -8.43 1.21
N PHE A 130 1.49 -8.58 2.48
CA PHE A 130 2.66 -7.95 3.07
C PHE A 130 3.40 -8.87 4.02
N TRP A 131 4.71 -8.60 4.15
CA TRP A 131 5.65 -9.25 5.06
C TRP A 131 6.13 -8.22 6.07
N TYR A 132 6.33 -8.66 7.29
CA TYR A 132 6.83 -7.85 8.41
C TYR A 132 7.65 -8.71 9.36
N ASP A 133 8.40 -8.05 10.23
CA ASP A 133 9.19 -8.73 11.25
C ASP A 133 8.28 -9.04 12.44
N ALA A 134 8.08 -10.33 12.76
CA ALA A 134 7.38 -10.73 13.96
C ALA A 134 8.22 -10.38 15.18
N MET A 135 7.60 -9.80 16.20
CA MET A 135 8.30 -9.37 17.40
C MET A 135 7.45 -9.61 18.65
N TYR A 136 8.11 -9.67 19.80
CA TYR A 136 7.43 -9.74 21.10
C TYR A 136 8.24 -9.03 22.18
N LYS A 137 7.55 -8.58 23.23
CA LYS A 137 8.17 -7.93 24.38
C LYS A 137 8.55 -8.97 25.43
N ARG A 138 9.82 -8.98 25.84
CA ARG A 138 10.31 -9.78 26.97
C ARG A 138 11.00 -8.89 27.99
N GLY A 139 10.32 -8.60 29.09
CA GLY A 139 10.81 -7.62 30.05
C GLY A 139 10.81 -6.21 29.45
N ASN A 140 11.97 -5.58 29.37
CA ASN A 140 12.16 -4.27 28.72
C ASN A 140 12.63 -4.36 27.27
N ASP A 141 12.97 -5.56 26.78
CA ASP A 141 13.53 -5.75 25.45
C ASP A 141 12.45 -6.16 24.45
N VAL A 142 12.58 -5.65 23.21
CA VAL A 142 11.80 -6.11 22.05
C VAL A 142 12.64 -7.13 21.32
N ILE A 143 12.17 -8.34 21.24
CA ILE A 143 12.83 -9.44 20.56
C ILE A 143 12.15 -9.64 19.21
N SER A 144 12.94 -9.52 18.14
CA SER A 144 12.50 -9.87 16.79
C SER A 144 12.67 -11.36 16.55
N ASP A 145 11.63 -12.00 16.05
CA ASP A 145 11.71 -13.40 15.61
C ASP A 145 12.31 -13.44 14.20
N TYR A 146 13.31 -14.32 13.98
CA TYR A 146 14.01 -14.42 12.69
C TYR A 146 13.11 -14.94 11.55
N ASP A 147 12.00 -15.53 11.87
CA ASP A 147 11.08 -16.17 10.90
C ASP A 147 10.00 -15.22 10.37
N GLY A 148 10.16 -13.93 10.33
CA GLY A 148 9.23 -12.97 9.74
C GLY A 148 7.77 -13.45 9.66
N ALA A 149 6.81 -12.57 9.63
CA ALA A 149 5.41 -12.90 9.46
C ALA A 149 4.86 -12.30 8.15
N SER A 150 3.71 -12.80 7.73
CA SER A 150 3.01 -12.25 6.58
C SER A 150 1.50 -12.25 6.82
N SER A 151 0.82 -11.28 6.25
CA SER A 151 -0.63 -11.16 6.33
C SER A 151 -1.19 -10.47 5.10
N VAL A 152 -2.50 -10.31 5.06
CA VAL A 152 -3.21 -9.59 4.02
C VAL A 152 -3.80 -8.30 4.58
N ALA A 153 -4.03 -7.32 3.69
CA ALA A 153 -4.69 -6.07 4.03
C ALA A 153 -5.57 -5.59 2.88
N ILE A 154 -6.53 -4.74 3.22
CA ILE A 154 -7.33 -4.01 2.24
C ILE A 154 -6.79 -2.58 2.17
N PRO A 155 -6.22 -2.17 1.03
CA PRO A 155 -5.78 -0.79 0.83
C PRO A 155 -6.99 0.10 0.55
N MET A 156 -7.05 1.24 1.21
CA MET A 156 -8.02 2.32 1.02
C MET A 156 -7.25 3.60 0.78
N VAL A 157 -7.09 3.99 -0.49
CA VAL A 157 -6.26 5.12 -0.90
C VAL A 157 -7.12 6.20 -1.50
N LEU A 158 -6.97 7.41 -1.00
CA LEU A 158 -7.46 8.63 -1.60
C LEU A 158 -6.25 9.41 -2.14
N GLY A 159 -6.33 9.79 -3.41
CA GLY A 159 -5.28 10.56 -4.03
C GLY A 159 -5.81 11.66 -4.94
N TYR A 160 -4.90 12.53 -5.34
CA TYR A 160 -5.12 13.56 -6.34
C TYR A 160 -3.96 13.52 -7.32
N LYS A 161 -4.23 13.46 -8.62
CA LYS A 161 -3.20 13.42 -9.66
C LYS A 161 -3.42 14.47 -10.73
N ALA A 162 -2.32 14.95 -11.30
CA ALA A 162 -2.31 15.89 -12.42
C ALA A 162 -1.24 15.49 -13.43
N ASN A 163 -1.49 15.77 -14.69
CA ASN A 163 -0.43 15.66 -15.69
C ASN A 163 0.50 16.88 -15.59
N ILE A 164 1.80 16.63 -15.55
CA ILE A 164 2.85 17.67 -15.57
C ILE A 164 3.52 17.77 -16.95
N SER A 165 3.30 16.77 -17.80
CA SER A 165 3.75 16.70 -19.18
C SER A 165 2.80 15.79 -19.95
N THR A 166 2.94 15.68 -21.26
CA THR A 166 2.15 14.80 -22.12
C THR A 166 2.20 13.33 -21.72
N ASN A 167 3.26 12.91 -21.04
CA ASN A 167 3.43 11.51 -20.62
C ASN A 167 3.78 11.37 -19.13
N ALA A 168 3.90 12.46 -18.37
CA ALA A 168 4.27 12.41 -16.95
C ALA A 168 3.15 12.94 -16.08
N MET A 169 2.83 12.19 -15.02
CA MET A 169 1.82 12.53 -14.01
C MET A 169 2.49 12.63 -12.64
N LEU A 170 2.06 13.62 -11.88
CA LEU A 170 2.38 13.80 -10.47
C LEU A 170 1.11 13.54 -9.67
N GLY A 171 1.22 12.76 -8.62
CA GLY A 171 0.13 12.50 -7.68
C GLY A 171 0.55 12.69 -6.24
N PHE A 172 -0.42 12.99 -5.41
CA PHE A 172 -0.33 12.92 -3.95
C PHE A 172 -1.36 11.91 -3.47
N GLU A 173 -0.97 11.04 -2.54
CA GLU A 173 -1.90 10.04 -2.00
C GLU A 173 -1.74 9.85 -0.49
N ILE A 174 -2.87 9.54 0.14
CA ILE A 174 -2.97 9.06 1.50
C ILE A 174 -3.68 7.72 1.44
N GLY A 175 -3.04 6.67 1.92
CA GLY A 175 -3.57 5.32 1.83
C GLY A 175 -3.46 4.57 3.14
N ALA A 176 -4.60 4.26 3.74
CA ALA A 176 -4.71 3.35 4.87
C ALA A 176 -4.71 1.90 4.39
N ARG A 177 -4.10 1.02 5.17
CA ARG A 177 -4.16 -0.44 5.01
C ARG A 177 -4.80 -1.02 6.26
N TYR A 178 -6.00 -1.54 6.09
CA TYR A 178 -6.66 -2.34 7.11
C TYR A 178 -6.07 -3.74 7.05
N THR A 179 -5.30 -4.13 8.07
CA THR A 179 -4.66 -5.44 8.09
C THR A 179 -5.55 -6.47 8.79
N PHE A 180 -5.31 -7.75 8.49
CA PHE A 180 -5.97 -8.86 9.18
C PHE A 180 -5.03 -9.50 10.21
N THR A 181 -4.21 -8.66 10.86
CA THR A 181 -3.31 -9.08 11.94
C THR A 181 -3.27 -8.01 13.04
N ASP A 182 -2.92 -8.43 14.24
CA ASP A 182 -2.75 -7.62 15.44
C ASP A 182 -1.35 -7.83 16.04
N ASP A 183 -0.36 -8.07 15.16
CA ASP A 183 1.02 -8.44 15.56
C ASP A 183 2.08 -7.54 14.91
N LEU A 184 1.68 -6.44 14.30
CA LEU A 184 2.64 -5.52 13.66
C LEU A 184 3.50 -4.78 14.68
N ASP A 185 3.00 -4.57 15.88
CA ASP A 185 3.66 -3.88 16.98
C ASP A 185 4.21 -4.82 18.06
N GLY A 186 4.00 -6.13 17.90
CA GLY A 186 4.38 -7.13 18.87
C GLY A 186 3.52 -7.18 20.14
N SER A 187 2.32 -6.59 20.12
CA SER A 187 1.37 -6.60 21.24
C SER A 187 0.65 -7.94 21.38
N ASN A 188 0.45 -8.66 20.29
CA ASN A 188 -0.25 -9.94 20.25
C ASN A 188 0.55 -11.00 19.46
N PRO A 189 1.71 -11.45 19.96
CA PRO A 189 2.52 -12.45 19.27
C PRO A 189 1.78 -13.77 19.12
N VAL A 190 1.76 -14.34 17.92
CA VAL A 190 0.96 -15.54 17.56
C VAL A 190 1.81 -16.73 17.13
N LYS A 191 3.14 -16.67 17.22
CA LYS A 191 4.03 -17.74 16.74
C LYS A 191 5.00 -18.26 17.81
N GLY A 192 5.22 -19.57 17.79
CA GLY A 192 6.30 -20.24 18.51
C GLY A 192 6.25 -20.09 20.03
N LEU A 193 7.39 -19.86 20.66
CA LEU A 193 7.52 -19.62 22.10
C LEU A 193 6.86 -18.31 22.55
N ALA A 194 6.59 -17.41 21.65
CA ALA A 194 5.94 -16.13 21.91
C ALA A 194 4.40 -16.25 22.04
N ASP A 195 3.79 -17.33 21.57
CA ASP A 195 2.34 -17.57 21.71
C ASP A 195 2.00 -18.00 23.14
N SER A 196 2.29 -17.13 24.09
CA SER A 196 1.90 -17.27 25.48
C SER A 196 1.08 -16.07 25.92
N GLU A 197 -0.02 -16.30 26.64
CA GLU A 197 -0.89 -15.24 27.17
C GLU A 197 -0.12 -14.22 28.03
N GLY A 198 0.98 -14.63 28.66
CA GLY A 198 1.81 -13.73 29.47
C GLY A 198 2.62 -12.71 28.71
N LEU A 199 2.75 -12.85 27.38
CA LEU A 199 3.49 -11.91 26.51
C LEU A 199 2.56 -10.96 25.76
N LYS A 200 1.26 -11.25 25.75
CA LYS A 200 0.26 -10.44 25.06
C LYS A 200 -0.13 -9.22 25.91
N PHE A 201 -0.28 -8.09 25.26
CA PHE A 201 -0.75 -6.86 25.89
C PHE A 201 -1.56 -6.05 24.85
N GLY A 202 -2.34 -5.07 25.30
CA GLY A 202 -3.15 -4.26 24.40
C GLY A 202 -4.57 -4.81 24.21
N ASN A 203 -5.20 -4.47 23.10
CA ASN A 203 -6.57 -4.87 22.76
C ASN A 203 -6.56 -5.93 21.66
N THR A 204 -6.58 -7.19 22.02
CA THR A 204 -6.55 -8.34 21.11
C THR A 204 -7.78 -8.46 20.16
N ASN A 205 -8.77 -7.56 20.30
CA ASN A 205 -9.97 -7.55 19.46
C ASN A 205 -9.91 -6.50 18.34
N SER A 206 -8.79 -5.77 18.18
CA SER A 206 -8.62 -4.77 17.14
C SER A 206 -7.41 -5.09 16.29
N ASN A 207 -7.60 -5.11 14.97
CA ASN A 207 -6.50 -5.28 14.05
C ASN A 207 -5.69 -3.99 13.89
N ASP A 208 -4.42 -4.16 13.57
CA ASP A 208 -3.49 -3.08 13.29
C ASP A 208 -3.74 -2.42 11.94
N TRP A 209 -3.38 -1.15 11.83
CA TRP A 209 -3.43 -0.38 10.60
C TRP A 209 -2.09 0.30 10.36
N TYR A 210 -1.78 0.54 9.11
CA TYR A 210 -0.72 1.48 8.76
C TYR A 210 -1.15 2.38 7.61
N VAL A 211 -0.61 3.59 7.58
CA VAL A 211 -0.98 4.61 6.61
C VAL A 211 0.27 5.08 5.89
N PHE A 212 0.23 5.08 4.57
CA PHE A 212 1.20 5.73 3.72
C PHE A 212 0.67 7.10 3.30
N THR A 213 1.54 8.11 3.34
CA THR A 213 1.27 9.45 2.83
C THR A 213 2.46 9.89 1.98
N GLY A 214 2.23 10.22 0.73
CA GLY A 214 3.36 10.54 -0.14
C GLY A 214 2.99 11.04 -1.53
N ILE A 215 4.02 11.14 -2.34
CA ILE A 215 3.96 11.61 -3.72
C ILE A 215 4.22 10.43 -4.65
N THR A 216 3.53 10.41 -5.78
CA THR A 216 3.73 9.46 -6.86
C THR A 216 4.12 10.20 -8.14
N VAL A 217 5.07 9.66 -8.88
CA VAL A 217 5.43 10.13 -10.22
C VAL A 217 5.31 8.96 -11.17
N THR A 218 4.48 9.10 -12.21
CA THR A 218 4.28 8.06 -13.20
C THR A 218 4.51 8.57 -14.62
N PHE A 219 4.94 7.65 -15.48
CA PHE A 219 5.14 7.91 -16.90
C PHE A 219 4.24 6.99 -17.72
N ALA A 220 3.42 7.59 -18.58
CA ALA A 220 2.54 6.88 -19.49
C ALA A 220 3.28 6.44 -20.75
N PHE A 221 2.98 5.23 -21.21
CA PHE A 221 3.46 4.67 -22.46
C PHE A 221 2.40 3.78 -23.11
N GLY A 222 2.57 3.49 -24.39
CA GLY A 222 1.59 2.74 -25.19
C GLY A 222 0.93 3.60 -26.26
N ARG A 223 -0.04 3.02 -26.96
CA ARG A 223 -0.73 3.73 -28.03
C ARG A 223 -1.87 4.56 -27.44
N ARG A 224 -2.13 5.73 -28.03
CA ARG A 224 -3.27 6.57 -27.65
C ARG A 224 -4.56 5.81 -27.89
N PRO A 225 -5.41 5.63 -26.89
CA PRO A 225 -6.72 5.01 -27.09
C PRO A 225 -7.63 5.93 -27.90
N CYS A 226 -8.33 5.38 -28.90
CA CYS A 226 -9.47 6.07 -29.48
C CYS A 226 -10.65 5.91 -28.54
N TYR A 227 -10.91 6.87 -27.69
CA TYR A 227 -12.17 6.92 -26.95
C TYR A 227 -13.26 7.38 -27.92
N CYS A 228 -13.98 6.44 -28.54
CA CYS A 228 -15.21 6.77 -29.24
C CYS A 228 -16.23 7.18 -28.18
N ASN A 229 -16.65 8.45 -28.18
CA ASN A 229 -17.82 8.89 -27.45
C ASN A 229 -19.03 8.24 -28.12
N PHE A 230 -19.66 7.29 -27.44
CA PHE A 230 -21.00 6.80 -27.77
C PHE A 230 -22.04 7.59 -26.98
#